data_f17575c558cfedad9e10a6df451ee5fd
#
_entry.id   f17575c558cfedad9e10a6df451ee5fd
#
_cell.length_a   1.000
_cell.length_b   1.000
_cell.length_c   1.000
_cell.angle_alpha   90.00
_cell.angle_beta   90.00
_cell.angle_gamma   90.00
#
_symmetry.space_group_name_H-M   'P 1'
#
loop_
_entity.id
_entity.type
_entity.pdbx_description
1 polymer ?
#
loop_
_entity_poly.entity_id
_entity_poly.type
_entity_poly.pdbx_seq_one_letter_code
_entity_poly.pdbx_strand_id
1 'polypeptide(L)'
;MAIPFALQLYTVRDHLEKDFLQTLKRVKAAGYDFVETAGFEGHTPAEARALMQSAGLTPISAHAGYEDTIERPGAVIELAGALGVSYVATGTFFQDGGTREDWVNAGKVLDAAGAELRQAGIQLCYHNHAHEFVKFEGEYAYDLMMAETDPANLQAQIDTYWVKDAGLDPVAVINQYAGRCPLLHIKDMTSGTPHTFAEVGNGIIDWPPIFEAGKNAGTKWFIVEQDACSADSLESARLSAEYMRRVA
;
A
#
# COMPACT_ATOMS: atom_id res chain seq x y z
N MET A 1 11.44 13.02 13.69
CA MET A 1 10.13 12.58 14.24
C MET A 1 9.92 11.17 13.75
N ALA A 2 9.26 10.31 14.54
CA ALA A 2 8.87 8.98 14.10
C ALA A 2 7.85 9.08 12.95
N ILE A 3 7.91 8.17 11.99
CA ILE A 3 6.91 8.08 10.92
C ILE A 3 5.68 7.38 11.50
N PRO A 4 4.47 7.95 11.35
CA PRO A 4 3.27 7.30 11.83
C PRO A 4 2.96 6.04 11.02
N PHE A 5 2.19 5.11 11.63
CA PHE A 5 1.79 3.89 10.95
C PHE A 5 0.28 3.70 10.89
N ALA A 6 -0.18 3.02 9.85
CA ALA A 6 -1.56 2.68 9.56
C ALA A 6 -1.73 1.16 9.39
N LEU A 7 -2.97 0.68 9.39
CA LEU A 7 -3.31 -0.68 8.96
C LEU A 7 -3.98 -0.62 7.58
N GLN A 8 -3.50 -1.42 6.62
CA GLN A 8 -4.28 -1.72 5.43
C GLN A 8 -5.43 -2.66 5.83
N LEU A 9 -6.67 -2.19 5.63
CA LEU A 9 -7.89 -2.88 6.07
C LEU A 9 -8.13 -4.21 5.36
N TYR A 10 -7.51 -4.44 4.21
CA TYR A 10 -7.52 -5.74 3.54
C TYR A 10 -7.04 -6.88 4.45
N THR A 11 -6.14 -6.58 5.38
CA THR A 11 -5.63 -7.54 6.39
C THR A 11 -6.76 -8.19 7.19
N VAL A 12 -7.80 -7.43 7.52
CA VAL A 12 -8.91 -7.85 8.40
C VAL A 12 -10.24 -7.97 7.66
N ARG A 13 -10.22 -8.12 6.33
CA ARG A 13 -11.42 -8.19 5.47
C ARG A 13 -12.39 -9.28 5.88
N ASP A 14 -11.88 -10.42 6.36
CA ASP A 14 -12.67 -11.54 6.83
C ASP A 14 -13.56 -11.21 8.06
N HIS A 15 -13.18 -10.19 8.83
CA HIS A 15 -13.97 -9.61 9.91
C HIS A 15 -14.84 -8.44 9.43
N LEU A 16 -14.34 -7.60 8.51
CA LEU A 16 -15.11 -6.48 7.95
C LEU A 16 -16.38 -6.97 7.25
N GLU A 17 -16.31 -8.05 6.49
CA GLU A 17 -17.44 -8.71 5.85
C GLU A 17 -18.55 -9.14 6.83
N LYS A 18 -18.20 -9.45 8.07
CA LYS A 18 -19.13 -9.91 9.11
C LYS A 18 -19.76 -8.76 9.89
N ASP A 19 -18.96 -7.79 10.30
CA ASP A 19 -19.38 -6.60 11.04
C ASP A 19 -18.36 -5.49 10.90
N PHE A 20 -18.63 -4.57 9.97
CA PHE A 20 -17.71 -3.49 9.60
C PHE A 20 -17.36 -2.61 10.80
N LEU A 21 -18.36 -2.11 11.54
CA LEU A 21 -18.13 -1.19 12.66
C LEU A 21 -17.41 -1.85 13.83
N GLN A 22 -17.79 -3.08 14.21
CA GLN A 22 -17.13 -3.77 15.33
C GLN A 22 -15.68 -4.12 14.97
N THR A 23 -15.41 -4.49 13.71
CA THR A 23 -14.05 -4.72 13.24
C THR A 23 -13.20 -3.45 13.35
N LEU A 24 -13.71 -2.31 12.89
CA LEU A 24 -13.01 -1.03 13.04
C LEU A 24 -12.71 -0.67 14.50
N LYS A 25 -13.64 -0.91 15.43
CA LYS A 25 -13.40 -0.73 16.86
C LYS A 25 -12.31 -1.66 17.40
N ARG A 26 -12.25 -2.91 16.91
CA ARG A 26 -11.18 -3.85 17.27
C ARG A 26 -9.83 -3.43 16.70
N VAL A 27 -9.78 -2.92 15.47
CA VAL A 27 -8.58 -2.31 14.88
C VAL A 27 -8.08 -1.15 15.71
N LYS A 28 -8.98 -0.27 16.15
CA LYS A 28 -8.63 0.81 17.09
C LYS A 28 -8.09 0.27 18.42
N ALA A 29 -8.74 -0.73 19.00
CA ALA A 29 -8.30 -1.35 20.24
C ALA A 29 -6.94 -2.09 20.10
N ALA A 30 -6.62 -2.61 18.91
CA ALA A 30 -5.31 -3.17 18.58
C ALA A 30 -4.19 -2.10 18.55
N GLY A 31 -4.56 -0.81 18.50
CA GLY A 31 -3.64 0.31 18.65
C GLY A 31 -3.31 1.06 17.37
N TYR A 32 -4.14 0.94 16.36
CA TYR A 32 -4.07 1.79 15.18
C TYR A 32 -4.92 3.05 15.36
N ASP A 33 -4.40 4.18 14.90
CA ASP A 33 -5.12 5.44 14.78
C ASP A 33 -5.48 5.73 13.31
N PHE A 34 -4.77 5.12 12.39
CA PHE A 34 -4.83 5.38 10.96
C PHE A 34 -5.04 4.07 10.18
N VAL A 35 -5.73 4.19 9.04
CA VAL A 35 -6.00 3.06 8.16
C VAL A 35 -5.85 3.44 6.69
N GLU A 36 -5.51 2.45 5.86
CA GLU A 36 -5.67 2.49 4.42
C GLU A 36 -6.84 1.59 4.04
N THR A 37 -7.66 2.02 3.07
CA THR A 37 -8.87 1.28 2.67
C THR A 37 -8.66 0.49 1.38
N ALA A 38 -9.28 -0.72 1.31
CA ALA A 38 -9.32 -1.56 0.13
C ALA A 38 -10.70 -2.24 0.02
N GLY A 39 -11.72 -1.44 -0.19
CA GLY A 39 -13.11 -1.89 -0.19
C GLY A 39 -13.92 -1.37 1.01
N PHE A 40 -15.23 -1.54 0.97
CA PHE A 40 -16.17 -0.92 1.93
C PHE A 40 -17.32 -1.84 2.33
N GLU A 41 -17.30 -3.11 1.94
CA GLU A 41 -18.26 -4.15 2.35
C GLU A 41 -19.73 -3.70 2.20
N GLY A 42 -20.06 -3.13 1.04
CA GLY A 42 -21.40 -2.65 0.72
C GLY A 42 -21.76 -1.25 1.22
N HIS A 43 -20.88 -0.59 1.97
CA HIS A 43 -21.04 0.82 2.32
C HIS A 43 -20.57 1.74 1.20
N THR A 44 -21.14 2.93 1.11
CA THR A 44 -20.56 4.00 0.31
C THR A 44 -19.27 4.52 0.97
N PRO A 45 -18.34 5.13 0.20
CA PRO A 45 -17.11 5.70 0.79
C PRO A 45 -17.38 6.71 1.93
N ALA A 46 -18.44 7.51 1.81
CA ALA A 46 -18.83 8.48 2.84
C ALA A 46 -19.35 7.80 4.11
N GLU A 47 -20.16 6.74 3.99
CA GLU A 47 -20.62 5.95 5.12
C GLU A 47 -19.45 5.23 5.80
N ALA A 48 -18.56 4.61 5.02
CA ALA A 48 -17.35 3.95 5.54
C ALA A 48 -16.47 4.94 6.32
N ARG A 49 -16.27 6.15 5.79
CA ARG A 49 -15.56 7.22 6.50
C ARG A 49 -16.22 7.57 7.84
N ALA A 50 -17.54 7.74 7.85
CA ALA A 50 -18.28 8.05 9.08
C ALA A 50 -18.13 6.93 10.11
N LEU A 51 -18.17 5.67 9.70
CA LEU A 51 -17.96 4.51 10.56
C LEU A 51 -16.53 4.44 11.10
N MET A 52 -15.51 4.67 10.25
CA MET A 52 -14.11 4.78 10.69
C MET A 52 -13.93 5.88 11.75
N GLN A 53 -14.47 7.08 11.49
CA GLN A 53 -14.41 8.18 12.44
C GLN A 53 -15.11 7.86 13.76
N SER A 54 -16.29 7.20 13.72
CA SER A 54 -17.01 6.78 14.92
C SER A 54 -16.25 5.75 15.74
N ALA A 55 -15.41 4.95 15.10
CA ALA A 55 -14.49 4.01 15.73
C ALA A 55 -13.18 4.68 16.21
N GLY A 56 -12.95 5.96 15.93
CA GLY A 56 -11.73 6.68 16.29
C GLY A 56 -10.56 6.41 15.34
N LEU A 57 -10.85 6.02 14.09
CA LEU A 57 -9.87 5.77 13.04
C LEU A 57 -9.93 6.88 11.98
N THR A 58 -8.77 7.21 11.42
CA THR A 58 -8.63 8.18 10.33
C THR A 58 -8.08 7.49 9.08
N PRO A 59 -8.82 7.48 7.95
CA PRO A 59 -8.24 7.00 6.69
C PRO A 59 -7.15 7.97 6.19
N ILE A 60 -6.03 7.42 5.71
CA ILE A 60 -4.90 8.21 5.19
C ILE A 60 -4.71 8.01 3.69
N SER A 61 -5.12 6.88 3.17
CA SER A 61 -5.03 6.48 1.78
C SER A 61 -6.12 5.47 1.43
N ALA A 62 -6.31 5.25 0.14
CA ALA A 62 -7.23 4.23 -0.38
C ALA A 62 -6.60 3.50 -1.56
N HIS A 63 -6.88 2.20 -1.71
CA HIS A 63 -6.60 1.49 -2.95
C HIS A 63 -7.78 1.69 -3.93
N ALA A 64 -7.46 1.96 -5.18
CA ALA A 64 -8.39 2.00 -6.32
C ALA A 64 -7.94 0.99 -7.38
N GLY A 65 -8.91 0.41 -8.09
CA GLY A 65 -8.62 -0.49 -9.20
C GLY A 65 -7.84 0.21 -10.31
N TYR A 66 -6.97 -0.54 -11.01
CA TYR A 66 -6.15 0.00 -12.08
C TYR A 66 -7.02 0.57 -13.21
N GLU A 67 -7.99 -0.19 -13.69
CA GLU A 67 -8.91 0.23 -14.76
C GLU A 67 -9.70 1.48 -14.36
N ASP A 68 -10.20 1.53 -13.12
CA ASP A 68 -10.91 2.71 -12.62
C ASP A 68 -10.00 3.92 -12.58
N THR A 69 -8.74 3.73 -12.21
CA THR A 69 -7.76 4.82 -12.11
C THR A 69 -7.44 5.43 -13.47
N ILE A 70 -7.25 4.60 -14.51
CA ILE A 70 -6.85 5.08 -15.84
C ILE A 70 -8.03 5.48 -16.73
N GLU A 71 -9.19 4.82 -16.59
CA GLU A 71 -10.36 5.08 -17.44
C GLU A 71 -11.32 6.10 -16.83
N ARG A 72 -11.36 6.17 -15.48
CA ARG A 72 -12.34 6.99 -14.74
C ARG A 72 -11.68 7.77 -13.58
N PRO A 73 -10.60 8.55 -13.84
CA PRO A 73 -9.90 9.27 -12.77
C PRO A 73 -10.81 10.19 -11.96
N GLY A 74 -11.87 10.74 -12.57
CA GLY A 74 -12.90 11.51 -11.87
C GLY A 74 -13.62 10.73 -10.77
N ALA A 75 -13.91 9.43 -10.97
CA ALA A 75 -14.51 8.58 -9.94
C ALA A 75 -13.54 8.31 -8.79
N VAL A 76 -12.25 8.19 -9.08
CA VAL A 76 -11.20 8.06 -8.05
C VAL A 76 -11.02 9.35 -7.25
N ILE A 77 -11.16 10.52 -7.89
CA ILE A 77 -11.19 11.82 -7.23
C ILE A 77 -12.40 11.94 -6.28
N GLU A 78 -13.58 11.51 -6.73
CA GLU A 78 -14.78 11.47 -5.89
C GLU A 78 -14.61 10.52 -4.70
N LEU A 79 -14.05 9.34 -4.91
CA LEU A 79 -13.71 8.38 -3.87
C LEU A 79 -12.80 9.00 -2.81
N ALA A 80 -11.69 9.57 -3.23
CA ALA A 80 -10.71 10.20 -2.34
C ALA A 80 -11.33 11.38 -1.57
N GLY A 81 -12.13 12.20 -2.23
CA GLY A 81 -12.87 13.30 -1.61
C GLY A 81 -13.88 12.83 -0.56
N ALA A 82 -14.64 11.77 -0.85
CA ALA A 82 -15.61 11.20 0.08
C ALA A 82 -14.92 10.61 1.33
N LEU A 83 -13.78 9.95 1.15
CA LEU A 83 -12.95 9.43 2.25
C LEU A 83 -12.17 10.53 2.98
N GLY A 84 -11.87 11.64 2.31
CA GLY A 84 -11.02 12.72 2.82
C GLY A 84 -9.55 12.35 2.85
N VAL A 85 -9.10 11.53 1.91
CA VAL A 85 -7.70 11.11 1.77
C VAL A 85 -7.00 11.92 0.67
N SER A 86 -5.67 12.08 0.80
CA SER A 86 -4.83 12.75 -0.19
C SER A 86 -3.89 11.80 -0.93
N TYR A 87 -3.92 10.51 -0.62
CA TYR A 87 -3.18 9.46 -1.31
C TYR A 87 -4.15 8.42 -1.84
N VAL A 88 -3.95 8.00 -3.08
CA VAL A 88 -4.60 6.84 -3.67
C VAL A 88 -3.53 5.93 -4.25
N ALA A 89 -3.59 4.66 -3.91
CA ALA A 89 -2.70 3.65 -4.46
C ALA A 89 -3.44 2.79 -5.48
N THR A 90 -2.73 2.39 -6.52
CA THR A 90 -3.19 1.42 -7.53
C THR A 90 -2.07 0.46 -7.89
N GLY A 91 -2.41 -0.68 -8.43
CA GLY A 91 -1.47 -1.66 -8.99
C GLY A 91 -2.12 -2.34 -10.17
N THR A 92 -1.32 -2.85 -11.09
CA THR A 92 -1.82 -3.60 -12.26
C THR A 92 -1.36 -5.04 -12.22
N PHE A 93 -2.12 -5.90 -12.89
CA PHE A 93 -1.74 -7.28 -13.14
C PHE A 93 -1.87 -7.55 -14.63
N PHE A 94 -0.75 -7.73 -15.31
CA PHE A 94 -0.77 -8.20 -16.69
C PHE A 94 -0.77 -9.72 -16.72
N GLN A 95 -1.66 -10.31 -17.55
CA GLN A 95 -1.64 -11.73 -17.79
C GLN A 95 -0.25 -12.16 -18.29
N ASP A 96 0.26 -13.25 -17.76
CA ASP A 96 1.60 -13.79 -18.10
C ASP A 96 2.77 -12.78 -17.88
N GLY A 97 2.58 -11.77 -17.00
CA GLY A 97 3.60 -10.76 -16.67
C GLY A 97 3.69 -9.60 -17.64
N GLY A 98 2.89 -9.60 -18.70
CA GLY A 98 2.90 -8.56 -19.73
C GLY A 98 4.15 -8.55 -20.61
N THR A 99 4.21 -7.61 -21.53
CA THR A 99 5.37 -7.31 -22.37
C THR A 99 6.05 -6.03 -21.91
N ARG A 100 7.27 -5.77 -22.40
CA ARG A 100 7.96 -4.50 -22.16
C ARG A 100 7.09 -3.29 -22.57
N GLU A 101 6.37 -3.40 -23.70
CA GLU A 101 5.50 -2.34 -24.20
C GLU A 101 4.28 -2.10 -23.30
N ASP A 102 3.71 -3.17 -22.71
CA ASP A 102 2.60 -3.04 -21.76
C ASP A 102 3.01 -2.21 -20.54
N TRP A 103 4.22 -2.44 -20.01
CA TRP A 103 4.72 -1.71 -18.84
C TRP A 103 5.05 -0.24 -19.17
N VAL A 104 5.64 0.02 -20.33
CA VAL A 104 5.86 1.41 -20.84
C VAL A 104 4.52 2.13 -21.01
N ASN A 105 3.52 1.46 -21.59
CA ASN A 105 2.20 2.06 -21.78
C ASN A 105 1.47 2.26 -20.45
N ALA A 106 1.60 1.32 -19.48
CA ALA A 106 1.07 1.52 -18.13
C ALA A 106 1.62 2.79 -17.47
N GLY A 107 2.92 3.05 -17.61
CA GLY A 107 3.51 4.29 -17.12
C GLY A 107 2.85 5.53 -17.72
N LYS A 108 2.68 5.57 -19.04
CA LYS A 108 2.07 6.72 -19.73
C LYS A 108 0.62 6.99 -19.32
N VAL A 109 -0.21 5.93 -19.20
CA VAL A 109 -1.61 6.12 -18.81
C VAL A 109 -1.74 6.47 -17.32
N LEU A 110 -0.86 5.93 -16.47
CA LEU A 110 -0.81 6.29 -15.05
C LEU A 110 -0.30 7.72 -14.84
N ASP A 111 0.65 8.20 -15.67
CA ASP A 111 1.08 9.59 -15.62
C ASP A 111 -0.06 10.55 -15.93
N ALA A 112 -0.84 10.26 -16.97
CA ALA A 112 -2.00 11.07 -17.34
C ALA A 112 -3.05 11.08 -16.21
N ALA A 113 -3.42 9.92 -15.67
CA ALA A 113 -4.35 9.82 -14.55
C ALA A 113 -3.83 10.54 -13.30
N GLY A 114 -2.55 10.36 -12.98
CA GLY A 114 -1.90 11.04 -11.86
C GLY A 114 -1.89 12.56 -11.99
N ALA A 115 -1.74 13.09 -13.22
CA ALA A 115 -1.83 14.52 -13.49
C ALA A 115 -3.23 15.08 -13.18
N GLU A 116 -4.31 14.31 -13.46
CA GLU A 116 -5.67 14.71 -13.13
C GLU A 116 -5.91 14.67 -11.61
N LEU A 117 -5.52 13.58 -10.93
CA LEU A 117 -5.63 13.43 -9.48
C LEU A 117 -4.88 14.55 -8.75
N ARG A 118 -3.67 14.88 -9.21
CA ARG A 118 -2.85 15.95 -8.64
C ARG A 118 -3.53 17.33 -8.71
N GLN A 119 -4.27 17.63 -9.78
CA GLN A 119 -5.05 18.86 -9.89
C GLN A 119 -6.14 18.96 -8.82
N ALA A 120 -6.65 17.81 -8.37
CA ALA A 120 -7.60 17.72 -7.26
C ALA A 120 -6.92 17.64 -5.87
N GLY A 121 -5.58 17.74 -5.81
CA GLY A 121 -4.82 17.66 -4.56
C GLY A 121 -4.59 16.24 -4.06
N ILE A 122 -4.72 15.23 -4.93
CA ILE A 122 -4.55 13.81 -4.61
C ILE A 122 -3.28 13.30 -5.27
N GLN A 123 -2.42 12.63 -4.49
CA GLN A 123 -1.22 11.96 -4.99
C GLN A 123 -1.53 10.52 -5.36
N LEU A 124 -1.37 10.18 -6.64
CA LEU A 124 -1.40 8.79 -7.09
C LEU A 124 -0.09 8.09 -6.72
N CYS A 125 -0.20 6.88 -6.17
CA CYS A 125 0.91 6.01 -5.86
C CYS A 125 0.74 4.66 -6.57
N TYR A 126 1.84 4.03 -6.95
CA TYR A 126 1.82 2.67 -7.48
C TYR A 126 2.27 1.68 -6.41
N HIS A 127 1.40 0.71 -6.11
CA HIS A 127 1.64 -0.40 -5.19
C HIS A 127 2.18 -1.61 -5.96
N ASN A 128 3.40 -2.03 -5.65
CA ASN A 128 4.01 -3.17 -6.29
C ASN A 128 3.68 -4.50 -5.63
N HIS A 129 3.70 -5.55 -6.45
CA HIS A 129 3.84 -6.96 -6.06
C HIS A 129 5.20 -7.47 -6.54
N ALA A 130 5.36 -8.80 -6.65
CA ALA A 130 6.61 -9.39 -7.12
C ALA A 130 6.74 -9.39 -8.67
N HIS A 131 5.62 -9.41 -9.38
CA HIS A 131 5.61 -9.54 -10.84
C HIS A 131 6.14 -8.31 -11.57
N GLU A 132 6.15 -7.13 -10.96
CA GLU A 132 6.75 -5.92 -11.51
C GLU A 132 8.28 -5.96 -11.56
N PHE A 133 8.88 -6.92 -10.86
CA PHE A 133 10.33 -7.10 -10.87
C PHE A 133 10.82 -8.14 -11.88
N VAL A 134 9.98 -8.54 -12.85
CA VAL A 134 10.44 -9.23 -14.05
C VAL A 134 11.31 -8.31 -14.88
N LYS A 135 12.32 -8.88 -15.58
CA LYS A 135 13.26 -8.11 -16.40
C LYS A 135 12.97 -8.24 -17.87
N PHE A 136 12.99 -7.11 -18.55
CA PHE A 136 13.04 -6.98 -20.00
C PHE A 136 14.37 -6.35 -20.41
N GLU A 137 15.22 -7.07 -21.12
CA GLU A 137 16.54 -6.60 -21.59
C GLU A 137 17.45 -6.08 -20.45
N GLY A 138 17.26 -6.59 -19.23
CA GLY A 138 18.04 -6.24 -18.05
C GLY A 138 17.40 -5.17 -17.13
N GLU A 139 16.36 -4.47 -17.58
CA GLU A 139 15.61 -3.49 -16.81
C GLU A 139 14.38 -4.12 -16.15
N TYR A 140 14.05 -3.76 -14.92
CA TYR A 140 12.83 -4.21 -14.27
C TYR A 140 11.59 -3.54 -14.88
N ALA A 141 10.49 -4.28 -14.99
CA ALA A 141 9.22 -3.76 -15.47
C ALA A 141 8.73 -2.55 -14.64
N TYR A 142 8.92 -2.61 -13.32
CA TYR A 142 8.65 -1.49 -12.42
C TYR A 142 9.41 -0.22 -12.82
N ASP A 143 10.71 -0.36 -13.10
CA ASP A 143 11.56 0.78 -13.48
C ASP A 143 11.15 1.33 -14.85
N LEU A 144 10.85 0.46 -15.81
CA LEU A 144 10.34 0.86 -17.15
C LEU A 144 9.06 1.69 -17.04
N MET A 145 8.10 1.22 -16.23
CA MET A 145 6.85 1.94 -15.99
C MET A 145 7.10 3.30 -15.32
N MET A 146 7.88 3.31 -14.24
CA MET A 146 8.14 4.52 -13.46
C MET A 146 8.96 5.57 -14.24
N ALA A 147 9.77 5.15 -15.21
CA ALA A 147 10.54 6.05 -16.08
C ALA A 147 9.65 6.85 -17.03
N GLU A 148 8.47 6.36 -17.39
CA GLU A 148 7.51 7.04 -18.26
C GLU A 148 6.65 8.08 -17.52
N THR A 149 6.90 8.32 -16.23
CA THR A 149 6.02 9.16 -15.41
C THR A 149 6.76 10.32 -14.74
N ASP A 150 6.09 11.48 -14.67
CA ASP A 150 6.54 12.59 -13.82
C ASP A 150 6.42 12.17 -12.33
N PRO A 151 7.49 12.33 -11.53
CA PRO A 151 7.44 12.08 -10.09
C PRO A 151 6.34 12.86 -9.33
N ALA A 152 5.87 13.97 -9.89
CA ALA A 152 4.76 14.72 -9.31
C ALA A 152 3.38 14.07 -9.61
N ASN A 153 3.27 13.28 -10.67
CA ASN A 153 2.04 12.63 -11.08
C ASN A 153 1.90 11.24 -10.45
N LEU A 154 2.98 10.42 -10.50
CA LEU A 154 2.99 9.08 -9.93
C LEU A 154 4.14 8.94 -8.94
N GLN A 155 3.85 8.47 -7.74
CA GLN A 155 4.83 8.11 -6.71
C GLN A 155 4.77 6.61 -6.39
N ALA A 156 5.72 6.12 -5.62
CA ALA A 156 5.81 4.72 -5.23
C ALA A 156 5.09 4.47 -3.89
N GLN A 157 4.34 3.37 -3.81
CA GLN A 157 4.00 2.72 -2.57
C GLN A 157 4.71 1.36 -2.56
N ILE A 158 5.94 1.34 -2.02
CA ILE A 158 6.76 0.12 -2.04
C ILE A 158 6.26 -0.87 -1.00
N ASP A 159 6.00 -2.11 -1.45
CA ASP A 159 5.69 -3.25 -0.57
C ASP A 159 6.96 -4.07 -0.32
N THR A 160 7.37 -4.13 0.94
CA THR A 160 8.63 -4.75 1.37
C THR A 160 8.63 -6.28 1.23
N TYR A 161 7.47 -6.94 1.43
CA TYR A 161 7.33 -8.39 1.23
C TYR A 161 7.52 -8.75 -0.23
N TRP A 162 6.82 -8.07 -1.12
CA TRP A 162 6.84 -8.40 -2.54
C TRP A 162 8.19 -8.08 -3.20
N VAL A 163 8.87 -7.03 -2.76
CA VAL A 163 10.26 -6.76 -3.15
C VAL A 163 11.17 -7.93 -2.73
N LYS A 164 11.01 -8.40 -1.47
CA LYS A 164 11.80 -9.51 -0.94
C LYS A 164 11.48 -10.83 -1.65
N ASP A 165 10.20 -11.10 -1.94
CA ASP A 165 9.72 -12.29 -2.66
C ASP A 165 10.27 -12.34 -4.09
N ALA A 166 10.41 -11.20 -4.74
CA ALA A 166 11.09 -11.04 -6.03
C ALA A 166 12.63 -11.25 -5.95
N GLY A 167 13.18 -11.53 -4.77
CA GLY A 167 14.62 -11.76 -4.55
C GLY A 167 15.45 -10.48 -4.45
N LEU A 168 14.82 -9.32 -4.24
CA LEU A 168 15.49 -8.02 -4.13
C LEU A 168 15.66 -7.59 -2.67
N ASP A 169 16.51 -6.58 -2.47
CA ASP A 169 16.68 -5.92 -1.18
C ASP A 169 15.72 -4.74 -1.05
N PRO A 170 14.74 -4.78 -0.11
CA PRO A 170 13.81 -3.66 0.10
C PRO A 170 14.52 -2.33 0.37
N VAL A 171 15.64 -2.33 1.09
CA VAL A 171 16.42 -1.11 1.36
C VAL A 171 16.95 -0.50 0.07
N ALA A 172 17.47 -1.33 -0.84
CA ALA A 172 17.99 -0.85 -2.12
C ALA A 172 16.86 -0.23 -2.97
N VAL A 173 15.69 -0.89 -3.04
CA VAL A 173 14.54 -0.37 -3.81
C VAL A 173 13.98 0.92 -3.20
N ILE A 174 13.84 1.02 -1.88
CA ILE A 174 13.39 2.25 -1.21
C ILE A 174 14.36 3.41 -1.50
N ASN A 175 15.67 3.18 -1.43
CA ASN A 175 16.67 4.19 -1.72
C ASN A 175 16.67 4.63 -3.19
N GLN A 176 16.39 3.73 -4.12
CA GLN A 176 16.25 4.05 -5.55
C GLN A 176 15.11 5.04 -5.80
N TYR A 177 14.01 4.92 -5.04
CA TYR A 177 12.85 5.81 -5.13
C TYR A 177 12.83 6.89 -4.04
N ALA A 178 13.98 7.26 -3.47
CA ALA A 178 14.07 8.32 -2.46
C ALA A 178 13.52 9.66 -3.01
N GLY A 179 12.70 10.33 -2.19
CA GLY A 179 11.96 11.53 -2.59
C GLY A 179 10.70 11.26 -3.41
N ARG A 180 10.44 9.99 -3.77
CA ARG A 180 9.30 9.55 -4.58
C ARG A 180 8.55 8.35 -3.96
N CYS A 181 8.72 8.09 -2.65
CA CYS A 181 8.15 6.96 -1.94
C CYS A 181 7.46 7.42 -0.64
N PRO A 182 6.29 8.09 -0.71
CA PRO A 182 5.61 8.61 0.46
C PRO A 182 4.98 7.52 1.33
N LEU A 183 4.70 6.36 0.77
CA LEU A 183 4.02 5.25 1.42
C LEU A 183 4.89 3.99 1.35
N LEU A 184 5.02 3.26 2.46
CA LEU A 184 5.64 1.94 2.50
C LEU A 184 4.69 0.93 3.11
N HIS A 185 4.42 -0.16 2.41
CA HIS A 185 3.78 -1.33 2.98
C HIS A 185 4.79 -2.14 3.79
N ILE A 186 4.50 -2.27 5.07
CA ILE A 186 5.28 -3.00 6.05
C ILE A 186 4.64 -4.38 6.21
N LYS A 187 5.12 -5.33 5.43
CA LYS A 187 4.59 -6.67 5.29
C LYS A 187 5.72 -7.68 5.48
N ASP A 188 5.62 -8.55 6.48
CA ASP A 188 6.69 -9.48 6.86
C ASP A 188 6.50 -10.88 6.26
N MET A 189 7.57 -11.65 6.25
CA MET A 189 7.72 -12.90 5.52
C MET A 189 8.22 -14.02 6.43
N THR A 190 7.63 -15.22 6.31
CA THR A 190 8.12 -16.42 7.01
C THR A 190 9.43 -16.95 6.41
N SER A 191 10.17 -17.74 7.17
CA SER A 191 11.40 -18.40 6.71
C SER A 191 11.16 -19.66 5.86
N GLY A 192 9.89 -20.07 5.67
CA GLY A 192 9.54 -21.28 4.92
C GLY A 192 9.76 -21.17 3.41
N THR A 193 9.66 -22.31 2.70
CA THR A 193 9.61 -22.35 1.24
C THR A 193 8.43 -23.23 0.82
N PRO A 194 7.39 -22.71 0.14
CA PRO A 194 7.26 -21.29 -0.25
C PRO A 194 7.16 -20.37 0.98
N HIS A 195 7.59 -19.12 0.79
CA HIS A 195 7.36 -18.08 1.78
C HIS A 195 5.86 -17.81 1.95
N THR A 196 5.46 -17.42 3.15
CA THR A 196 4.11 -16.94 3.47
C THR A 196 4.20 -15.66 4.30
N PHE A 197 3.07 -15.08 4.63
CA PHE A 197 3.03 -13.85 5.41
C PHE A 197 3.23 -14.12 6.91
N ALA A 198 3.86 -13.18 7.59
CA ALA A 198 4.04 -13.17 9.04
C ALA A 198 3.63 -11.82 9.61
N GLU A 199 3.32 -11.78 10.90
CA GLU A 199 3.16 -10.54 11.64
C GLU A 199 4.49 -9.76 11.61
N VAL A 200 4.41 -8.45 11.49
CA VAL A 200 5.59 -7.59 11.45
C VAL A 200 6.46 -7.79 12.70
N GLY A 201 7.70 -8.14 12.48
CA GLY A 201 8.67 -8.45 13.54
C GLY A 201 8.71 -9.92 13.98
N ASN A 202 7.83 -10.78 13.45
CA ASN A 202 7.84 -12.22 13.68
C ASN A 202 8.38 -13.01 12.48
N GLY A 203 8.66 -12.33 11.37
CA GLY A 203 9.21 -12.91 10.15
C GLY A 203 10.72 -12.77 10.03
N ILE A 204 11.20 -12.79 8.78
CA ILE A 204 12.63 -12.76 8.45
C ILE A 204 13.11 -11.41 7.91
N ILE A 205 12.22 -10.44 7.76
CA ILE A 205 12.60 -9.12 7.24
C ILE A 205 13.30 -8.33 8.34
N ASP A 206 14.47 -7.78 8.01
CA ASP A 206 15.25 -6.93 8.92
C ASP A 206 14.70 -5.50 8.87
N TRP A 207 13.90 -5.12 9.85
CA TRP A 207 13.14 -3.87 9.87
C TRP A 207 13.95 -2.61 10.14
N PRO A 208 14.93 -2.56 11.07
CA PRO A 208 15.63 -1.33 11.36
C PRO A 208 16.25 -0.63 10.15
N PRO A 209 16.94 -1.32 9.22
CA PRO A 209 17.44 -0.70 7.99
C PRO A 209 16.33 -0.18 7.07
N ILE A 210 15.17 -0.86 7.02
CA ILE A 210 14.03 -0.45 6.19
C ILE A 210 13.41 0.84 6.75
N PHE A 211 13.21 0.94 8.07
CA PHE A 211 12.70 2.16 8.70
C PHE A 211 13.64 3.35 8.50
N GLU A 212 14.95 3.14 8.59
CA GLU A 212 15.92 4.19 8.33
C GLU A 212 15.93 4.61 6.84
N ALA A 213 15.86 3.64 5.91
CA ALA A 213 15.74 3.91 4.48
C ALA A 213 14.45 4.70 4.17
N GLY A 214 13.31 4.29 4.71
CA GLY A 214 12.04 5.01 4.54
C GLY A 214 12.10 6.44 5.06
N LYS A 215 12.69 6.64 6.24
CA LYS A 215 12.90 7.98 6.82
C LYS A 215 13.77 8.86 5.91
N ASN A 216 14.87 8.32 5.39
CA ASN A 216 15.79 9.03 4.51
C ASN A 216 15.16 9.27 3.13
N ALA A 217 14.31 8.38 2.64
CA ALA A 217 13.55 8.53 1.41
C ALA A 217 12.40 9.55 1.50
N GLY A 218 12.08 10.03 2.70
CA GLY A 218 11.03 11.02 2.92
C GLY A 218 9.61 10.41 3.02
N THR A 219 9.51 9.12 3.33
CA THR A 219 8.25 8.40 3.56
C THR A 219 7.41 9.11 4.62
N LYS A 220 6.11 9.15 4.40
CA LYS A 220 5.13 9.82 5.28
C LYS A 220 4.38 8.83 6.14
N TRP A 221 4.14 7.61 5.62
CA TRP A 221 3.35 6.59 6.28
C TRP A 221 3.97 5.20 6.11
N PHE A 222 4.05 4.47 7.21
CA PHE A 222 4.22 3.02 7.21
C PHE A 222 2.83 2.39 7.29
N ILE A 223 2.53 1.44 6.40
CA ILE A 223 1.23 0.80 6.30
C ILE A 223 1.43 -0.69 6.53
N VAL A 224 1.01 -1.15 7.70
CA VAL A 224 1.06 -2.58 8.05
C VAL A 224 0.04 -3.34 7.22
N GLU A 225 0.45 -4.44 6.62
CA GLU A 225 -0.46 -5.33 5.89
C GLU A 225 -0.03 -6.80 6.03
N GLN A 226 -1.03 -7.69 5.95
CA GLN A 226 -0.82 -9.13 5.84
C GLN A 226 -1.96 -9.73 4.99
N ASP A 227 -1.65 -10.25 3.79
CA ASP A 227 -2.67 -10.71 2.82
C ASP A 227 -3.38 -11.97 3.28
N ALA A 228 -2.69 -12.83 4.03
CA ALA A 228 -3.26 -14.02 4.64
C ALA A 228 -2.66 -14.24 6.03
N CYS A 229 -3.52 -14.46 7.01
CA CYS A 229 -3.13 -14.73 8.37
C CYS A 229 -3.32 -16.23 8.67
N SER A 230 -2.34 -16.83 9.34
CA SER A 230 -2.41 -18.25 9.77
C SER A 230 -3.39 -18.47 10.95
N ALA A 231 -3.75 -17.37 11.62
CA ALA A 231 -4.67 -17.33 12.76
C ALA A 231 -5.71 -16.21 12.57
N ASP A 232 -6.31 -15.70 13.65
CA ASP A 232 -7.23 -14.55 13.61
C ASP A 232 -6.52 -13.30 13.07
N SER A 233 -7.04 -12.70 12.00
CA SER A 233 -6.42 -11.57 11.33
C SER A 233 -6.33 -10.31 12.20
N LEU A 234 -7.29 -10.10 13.10
CA LEU A 234 -7.25 -9.01 14.08
C LEU A 234 -6.17 -9.23 15.15
N GLU A 235 -5.91 -10.47 15.53
CA GLU A 235 -4.80 -10.80 16.42
C GLU A 235 -3.45 -10.58 15.73
N SER A 236 -3.30 -11.00 14.47
CA SER A 236 -2.12 -10.71 13.66
C SER A 236 -1.88 -9.20 13.52
N ALA A 237 -2.94 -8.42 13.24
CA ALA A 237 -2.85 -6.97 13.20
C ALA A 237 -2.41 -6.37 14.55
N ARG A 238 -2.92 -6.91 15.69
CA ARG A 238 -2.53 -6.46 17.04
C ARG A 238 -1.04 -6.73 17.32
N LEU A 239 -0.55 -7.91 16.99
CA LEU A 239 0.87 -8.27 17.18
C LEU A 239 1.79 -7.36 16.35
N SER A 240 1.43 -7.11 15.10
CA SER A 240 2.15 -6.18 14.23
C SER A 240 2.17 -4.75 14.81
N ALA A 241 1.04 -4.26 15.32
CA ALA A 241 0.96 -2.94 15.97
C ALA A 241 1.84 -2.85 17.22
N GLU A 242 1.93 -3.92 18.00
CA GLU A 242 2.80 -3.96 19.19
C GLU A 242 4.29 -3.85 18.81
N TYR A 243 4.68 -4.50 17.71
CA TYR A 243 6.04 -4.36 17.21
C TYR A 243 6.29 -2.93 16.71
N MET A 244 5.41 -2.39 15.86
CA MET A 244 5.55 -1.04 15.30
C MET A 244 5.69 0.04 16.38
N ARG A 245 4.91 -0.02 17.45
CA ARG A 245 5.00 0.93 18.57
C ARG A 245 6.33 0.91 19.31
N ARG A 246 7.10 -0.17 19.19
CA ARG A 246 8.42 -0.27 19.86
C ARG A 246 9.56 0.27 19.01
N VAL A 247 9.38 0.28 17.67
CA VAL A 247 10.52 0.44 16.74
C VAL A 247 10.35 1.55 15.70
N ALA A 248 9.13 1.98 15.41
CA ALA A 248 8.83 3.00 14.38
C ALA A 248 8.89 4.45 14.90
#